data_409bfe20fc9ca1f0104149ee32be2c47
#
_entry.id   409bfe20fc9ca1f0104149ee32be2c47
#
_cell.length_a   1.000
_cell.length_b   1.000
_cell.length_c   1.000
_cell.angle_alpha   90.00
_cell.angle_beta   90.00
_cell.angle_gamma   90.00
#
_symmetry.space_group_name_H-M   'P 1'
#
loop_
_entity.id
_entity.type
_entity.pdbx_description
1 polymer ?
#
loop_
_entity_poly.entity_id
_entity_poly.type
_entity_poly.pdbx_seq_one_letter_code
_entity_poly.pdbx_strand_id
1 'polypeptide(L)'
;LYSLVYGKVISMNVEPIEKKPLFHFLPASTSFSIATVGCNFHCEHCQNYDISQYPREHDDIAGYDMTPEGIVQAAVKNGCRSISYTYTEPTIFFEFAYECARLAHEKGIRNVFVSNGYTSAEATRVIAPYLDGNNIDLKGNDDFYKKLCGARVEPVKETIRLMKELGVWVEVTTLIIPDYNDSDNDLREIAEFIATVDRAIPWHVTQFYPTYKLTDKPRTPIPTLRRAREIGIASGLTYVYEGNVPGEGGENTFCPNCRQLLIARVGFSIQKMRCPDGKCFQCGYQIDGVWK
;
A
#
# COMPACT_ATOMS: atom_id res chain seq x y z
N LEU A 1 -19.92 18.27 8.59
CA LEU A 1 -18.66 18.11 7.88
C LEU A 1 -18.96 17.81 6.42
N TYR A 2 -18.27 18.45 5.48
CA TYR A 2 -18.43 18.20 4.05
C TYR A 2 -17.08 17.82 3.45
N SER A 3 -17.05 16.83 2.54
CA SER A 3 -15.88 16.55 1.72
C SER A 3 -15.86 17.52 0.54
N LEU A 4 -14.84 18.37 0.47
CA LEU A 4 -14.69 19.34 -0.62
C LEU A 4 -14.19 18.69 -1.93
N VAL A 5 -13.67 17.48 -1.83
CA VAL A 5 -13.08 16.73 -2.95
C VAL A 5 -13.96 15.60 -3.47
N TYR A 6 -15.21 15.49 -3.00
CA TYR A 6 -16.15 14.47 -3.47
C TYR A 6 -16.35 14.58 -4.98
N GLY A 7 -16.04 13.50 -5.71
CA GLY A 7 -16.13 13.44 -7.16
C GLY A 7 -15.10 14.26 -7.94
N LYS A 8 -14.20 14.99 -7.27
CA LYS A 8 -13.12 15.78 -7.92
C LYS A 8 -11.86 14.92 -8.10
N VAL A 9 -11.84 14.13 -9.15
CA VAL A 9 -10.73 13.18 -9.41
C VAL A 9 -9.60 13.88 -10.16
N ILE A 10 -8.39 13.87 -9.56
CA ILE A 10 -7.19 14.50 -10.17
C ILE A 10 -6.36 13.50 -10.97
N SER A 11 -6.44 12.21 -10.65
CA SER A 11 -5.66 11.17 -11.32
C SER A 11 -6.49 9.91 -11.56
N MET A 12 -6.39 9.36 -12.78
CA MET A 12 -7.01 8.10 -13.18
C MET A 12 -6.04 7.33 -14.06
N ASN A 13 -5.63 6.10 -13.67
CA ASN A 13 -4.68 5.29 -14.43
C ASN A 13 -5.02 3.80 -14.35
N VAL A 14 -4.75 3.07 -15.41
CA VAL A 14 -4.72 1.59 -15.40
C VAL A 14 -3.29 1.16 -15.12
N GLU A 15 -3.08 0.42 -14.04
CA GLU A 15 -1.74 0.04 -13.58
C GLU A 15 -1.72 -1.40 -13.06
N PRO A 16 -0.54 -2.07 -13.09
CA PRO A 16 -0.38 -3.35 -12.42
C PRO A 16 -0.68 -3.24 -10.92
N ILE A 17 -1.30 -4.27 -10.35
CA ILE A 17 -1.58 -4.31 -8.91
C ILE A 17 -0.29 -4.27 -8.09
N GLU A 18 0.82 -4.79 -8.62
CA GLU A 18 2.14 -4.75 -8.00
C GLU A 18 2.63 -3.32 -7.72
N LYS A 19 2.17 -2.32 -8.49
CA LYS A 19 2.47 -0.90 -8.23
C LYS A 19 1.76 -0.34 -7.00
N LYS A 20 0.79 -1.10 -6.44
CA LYS A 20 0.08 -0.75 -5.20
C LYS A 20 0.70 -1.40 -3.97
N PRO A 21 1.96 -1.80 -4.00
CA PRO A 21 2.67 -2.84 -3.24
C PRO A 21 1.75 -3.91 -2.63
N LEU A 22 0.94 -4.53 -3.51
CA LEU A 22 0.04 -5.64 -3.18
C LEU A 22 0.52 -6.86 -3.98
N PHE A 23 1.52 -7.57 -3.42
CA PHE A 23 2.20 -8.69 -4.07
C PHE A 23 1.47 -10.02 -3.90
N HIS A 24 0.61 -10.10 -2.88
CA HIS A 24 -0.21 -11.26 -2.56
C HIS A 24 -1.71 -11.01 -2.79
N PHE A 25 -2.04 -10.01 -3.58
CA PHE A 25 -3.41 -9.68 -3.96
C PHE A 25 -3.56 -9.69 -5.48
N LEU A 26 -4.26 -10.69 -6.01
CA LEU A 26 -4.52 -10.86 -7.45
C LEU A 26 -3.29 -10.60 -8.33
N PRO A 27 -2.12 -11.24 -8.10
CA PRO A 27 -0.90 -10.94 -8.82
C PRO A 27 -1.08 -11.01 -10.34
N ALA A 28 -0.38 -10.17 -11.09
CA ALA A 28 -0.48 -9.98 -12.54
C ALA A 28 -1.80 -9.37 -13.03
N SER A 29 -2.66 -8.90 -12.15
CA SER A 29 -3.87 -8.18 -12.55
C SER A 29 -3.62 -6.69 -12.76
N THR A 30 -4.55 -6.04 -13.45
CA THR A 30 -4.59 -4.58 -13.55
C THR A 30 -5.61 -4.01 -12.59
N SER A 31 -5.31 -2.83 -12.06
CA SER A 31 -6.17 -2.04 -11.19
C SER A 31 -6.44 -0.67 -11.79
N PHE A 32 -7.67 -0.19 -11.67
CA PHE A 32 -8.04 1.17 -12.03
C PHE A 32 -7.79 2.09 -10.84
N SER A 33 -6.73 2.91 -10.92
CA SER A 33 -6.25 3.76 -9.83
C SER A 33 -6.87 5.14 -9.91
N ILE A 34 -7.39 5.64 -8.79
CA ILE A 34 -7.97 6.98 -8.67
C ILE A 34 -7.42 7.73 -7.46
N ALA A 35 -7.38 9.06 -7.58
CA ALA A 35 -7.07 9.99 -6.49
C ALA A 35 -7.86 11.28 -6.62
N THR A 36 -8.11 11.93 -5.49
CA THR A 36 -8.44 13.36 -5.39
C THR A 36 -7.23 14.13 -4.91
N VAL A 37 -7.27 15.46 -4.89
CA VAL A 37 -6.24 16.27 -4.23
C VAL A 37 -6.39 16.24 -2.71
N GLY A 38 -5.29 16.44 -1.99
CA GLY A 38 -5.28 16.54 -0.54
C GLY A 38 -4.83 15.26 0.19
N CYS A 39 -4.33 15.44 1.40
CA CYS A 39 -3.94 14.39 2.33
C CYS A 39 -4.09 14.90 3.76
N ASN A 40 -4.43 14.02 4.71
CA ASN A 40 -4.46 14.34 6.13
C ASN A 40 -3.05 14.45 6.76
N PHE A 41 -2.00 13.97 6.06
CA PHE A 41 -0.59 14.18 6.41
C PHE A 41 0.06 15.29 5.59
N HIS A 42 1.24 15.74 6.05
CA HIS A 42 2.10 16.68 5.33
C HIS A 42 3.56 16.21 5.29
N CYS A 43 3.75 14.94 4.92
CA CYS A 43 5.05 14.30 4.91
C CYS A 43 6.08 15.08 4.09
N GLU A 44 7.24 15.39 4.67
CA GLU A 44 8.31 16.13 4.00
C GLU A 44 8.95 15.35 2.83
N HIS A 45 8.81 14.01 2.85
CA HIS A 45 9.28 13.07 1.83
C HIS A 45 8.17 12.59 0.87
N CYS A 46 7.10 13.34 0.72
CA CYS A 46 5.96 12.91 -0.09
C CYS A 46 6.31 12.86 -1.58
N GLN A 47 6.16 11.68 -2.21
CA GLN A 47 6.41 11.50 -3.64
C GLN A 47 5.29 12.07 -4.53
N ASN A 48 4.09 12.23 -3.98
CA ASN A 48 2.91 12.78 -4.65
C ASN A 48 2.53 14.15 -4.06
N TYR A 49 3.53 14.96 -3.65
CA TYR A 49 3.30 16.24 -2.98
C TYR A 49 2.51 17.22 -3.87
N ASP A 50 2.71 17.18 -5.18
CA ASP A 50 2.05 18.00 -6.18
C ASP A 50 0.52 17.92 -6.11
N ILE A 51 -0.04 16.74 -5.82
CA ILE A 51 -1.48 16.55 -5.66
C ILE A 51 -1.90 16.42 -4.18
N SER A 52 -1.06 15.83 -3.31
CA SER A 52 -1.41 15.64 -1.90
C SER A 52 -1.36 16.92 -1.08
N GLN A 53 -0.50 17.86 -1.43
CA GLN A 53 -0.38 19.16 -0.75
C GLN A 53 -1.04 20.31 -1.55
N TYR A 54 -1.56 20.03 -2.75
CA TYR A 54 -2.16 21.02 -3.65
C TYR A 54 -3.15 21.96 -2.95
N PRO A 55 -4.15 21.50 -2.17
CA PRO A 55 -5.09 22.40 -1.52
C PRO A 55 -4.47 23.36 -0.52
N ARG A 56 -3.35 22.97 0.12
CA ARG A 56 -2.63 23.81 1.08
C ARG A 56 -1.72 24.85 0.41
N GLU A 57 -1.19 24.51 -0.77
CA GLU A 57 -0.25 25.36 -1.49
C GLU A 57 -0.95 26.33 -2.43
N HIS A 58 -2.16 26.00 -2.90
CA HIS A 58 -2.89 26.78 -3.90
C HIS A 58 -4.23 27.34 -3.43
N ASP A 59 -4.70 26.99 -2.21
CA ASP A 59 -6.01 27.36 -1.68
C ASP A 59 -7.17 27.05 -2.66
N ASP A 60 -7.04 25.92 -3.39
CA ASP A 60 -7.94 25.49 -4.47
C ASP A 60 -8.15 23.97 -4.44
N ILE A 61 -9.25 23.51 -5.04
CA ILE A 61 -9.59 22.09 -5.21
C ILE A 61 -9.60 21.74 -6.70
N ALA A 62 -8.50 21.22 -7.17
CA ALA A 62 -8.37 20.76 -8.56
C ALA A 62 -8.96 19.35 -8.75
N GLY A 63 -9.43 19.06 -9.96
CA GLY A 63 -9.92 17.74 -10.37
C GLY A 63 -11.03 17.82 -11.41
N TYR A 64 -11.27 16.69 -12.06
CA TYR A 64 -12.36 16.52 -13.02
C TYR A 64 -13.58 15.94 -12.30
N ASP A 65 -14.78 16.40 -12.67
CA ASP A 65 -16.02 15.88 -12.11
C ASP A 65 -16.26 14.44 -12.59
N MET A 66 -16.33 13.52 -11.63
CA MET A 66 -16.58 12.10 -11.86
C MET A 66 -17.67 11.61 -10.90
N THR A 67 -18.50 10.69 -11.38
CA THR A 67 -19.45 9.98 -10.51
C THR A 67 -18.92 8.61 -10.11
N PRO A 68 -19.39 8.02 -9.01
CA PRO A 68 -19.03 6.65 -8.64
C PRO A 68 -19.29 5.63 -9.75
N GLU A 69 -20.43 5.74 -10.44
CA GLU A 69 -20.80 4.90 -11.58
C GLU A 69 -19.80 5.06 -12.73
N GLY A 70 -19.36 6.29 -13.01
CA GLY A 70 -18.37 6.59 -14.05
C GLY A 70 -17.03 5.92 -13.78
N ILE A 71 -16.58 5.93 -12.52
CA ILE A 71 -15.35 5.23 -12.09
C ILE A 71 -15.48 3.72 -12.29
N VAL A 72 -16.58 3.12 -11.82
CA VAL A 72 -16.81 1.68 -11.94
C VAL A 72 -16.93 1.27 -13.41
N GLN A 73 -17.64 2.04 -14.24
CA GLN A 73 -17.73 1.79 -15.68
C GLN A 73 -16.35 1.86 -16.37
N ALA A 74 -15.51 2.82 -15.98
CA ALA A 74 -14.17 2.95 -16.52
C ALA A 74 -13.30 1.72 -16.14
N ALA A 75 -13.39 1.23 -14.90
CA ALA A 75 -12.70 0.02 -14.48
C ALA A 75 -13.14 -1.22 -15.27
N VAL A 76 -14.46 -1.42 -15.45
CA VAL A 76 -15.04 -2.50 -16.26
C VAL A 76 -14.56 -2.41 -17.72
N LYS A 77 -14.68 -1.23 -18.33
CA LYS A 77 -14.28 -0.99 -19.73
C LYS A 77 -12.82 -1.32 -20.00
N ASN A 78 -11.96 -1.08 -19.02
CA ASN A 78 -10.52 -1.35 -19.12
C ASN A 78 -10.14 -2.78 -18.66
N GLY A 79 -11.10 -3.63 -18.31
CA GLY A 79 -10.85 -5.01 -17.88
C GLY A 79 -10.07 -5.10 -16.55
N CYS A 80 -10.14 -4.07 -15.72
CA CYS A 80 -9.47 -4.06 -14.43
C CYS A 80 -10.16 -5.01 -13.45
N ARG A 81 -9.38 -5.79 -12.71
CA ARG A 81 -9.90 -6.69 -11.68
C ARG A 81 -10.18 -5.98 -10.36
N SER A 82 -9.60 -4.80 -10.18
CA SER A 82 -9.78 -3.99 -8.97
C SER A 82 -9.81 -2.49 -9.27
N ILE A 83 -10.34 -1.72 -8.31
CA ILE A 83 -10.19 -0.27 -8.22
C ILE A 83 -9.25 0.00 -7.05
N SER A 84 -8.23 0.85 -7.28
CA SER A 84 -7.29 1.30 -6.25
C SER A 84 -7.55 2.77 -5.91
N TYR A 85 -7.89 3.03 -4.67
CA TYR A 85 -7.99 4.37 -4.08
C TYR A 85 -6.62 4.70 -3.50
N THR A 86 -5.85 5.61 -4.15
CA THR A 86 -4.39 5.67 -3.97
C THR A 86 -3.81 7.06 -4.24
N TYR A 87 -2.48 7.17 -4.34
CA TYR A 87 -1.61 8.32 -4.60
C TYR A 87 -1.64 9.40 -3.51
N THR A 88 -2.83 9.85 -3.10
CA THR A 88 -3.03 10.74 -1.96
C THR A 88 -3.48 9.93 -0.74
N GLU A 89 -4.61 10.26 -0.15
CA GLU A 89 -5.12 9.51 1.00
C GLU A 89 -6.62 9.21 0.83
N PRO A 90 -7.02 7.93 0.75
CA PRO A 90 -8.43 7.55 0.60
C PRO A 90 -9.36 8.10 1.69
N THR A 91 -8.84 8.29 2.92
CA THR A 91 -9.61 8.86 4.04
C THR A 91 -10.10 10.29 3.76
N ILE A 92 -9.41 11.05 2.88
CA ILE A 92 -9.81 12.43 2.52
C ILE A 92 -11.04 12.44 1.60
N PHE A 93 -11.19 11.43 0.75
CA PHE A 93 -12.32 11.27 -0.16
C PHE A 93 -13.16 10.02 0.16
N PHE A 94 -13.28 9.74 1.46
CA PHE A 94 -13.83 8.49 1.98
C PHE A 94 -15.24 8.20 1.45
N GLU A 95 -16.15 9.19 1.46
CA GLU A 95 -17.52 9.00 1.01
C GLU A 95 -17.58 8.62 -0.48
N PHE A 96 -16.77 9.28 -1.31
CA PHE A 96 -16.67 8.96 -2.73
C PHE A 96 -16.05 7.56 -2.95
N ALA A 97 -15.01 7.23 -2.21
CA ALA A 97 -14.39 5.90 -2.26
C ALA A 97 -15.37 4.80 -1.81
N TYR A 98 -16.14 5.05 -0.74
CA TYR A 98 -17.15 4.13 -0.23
C TYR A 98 -18.24 3.84 -1.27
N GLU A 99 -18.81 4.88 -1.91
CA GLU A 99 -19.84 4.70 -2.93
C GLU A 99 -19.30 3.97 -4.17
N CYS A 100 -18.09 4.31 -4.62
CA CYS A 100 -17.41 3.56 -5.68
C CYS A 100 -17.21 2.09 -5.29
N ALA A 101 -16.73 1.83 -4.06
CA ALA A 101 -16.43 0.48 -3.59
C ALA A 101 -17.69 -0.39 -3.51
N ARG A 102 -18.80 0.17 -3.03
CA ARG A 102 -20.09 -0.52 -2.98
C ARG A 102 -20.57 -0.92 -4.39
N LEU A 103 -20.54 0.02 -5.34
CA LEU A 103 -20.94 -0.23 -6.73
C LEU A 103 -19.99 -1.20 -7.45
N ALA A 104 -18.68 -1.12 -7.19
CA ALA A 104 -17.69 -2.05 -7.73
C ALA A 104 -17.92 -3.48 -7.23
N HIS A 105 -18.19 -3.62 -5.93
CA HIS A 105 -18.51 -4.91 -5.30
C HIS A 105 -19.73 -5.57 -5.97
N GLU A 106 -20.80 -4.84 -6.28
CA GLU A 106 -21.98 -5.32 -7.01
C GLU A 106 -21.64 -5.83 -8.43
N LYS A 107 -20.54 -5.36 -9.02
CA LYS A 107 -20.03 -5.78 -10.34
C LYS A 107 -18.95 -6.86 -10.26
N GLY A 108 -18.63 -7.35 -9.07
CA GLY A 108 -17.55 -8.32 -8.85
C GLY A 108 -16.13 -7.76 -9.05
N ILE A 109 -15.97 -6.45 -9.03
CA ILE A 109 -14.66 -5.78 -9.05
C ILE A 109 -14.19 -5.60 -7.61
N ARG A 110 -12.94 -5.97 -7.35
CA ARG A 110 -12.33 -5.85 -6.04
C ARG A 110 -11.93 -4.39 -5.74
N ASN A 111 -11.87 -4.05 -4.47
CA ASN A 111 -11.49 -2.71 -4.01
C ASN A 111 -10.26 -2.78 -3.13
N VAL A 112 -9.28 -1.91 -3.40
CA VAL A 112 -8.07 -1.83 -2.59
C VAL A 112 -7.73 -0.38 -2.24
N PHE A 113 -7.25 -0.20 -1.01
CA PHE A 113 -6.66 1.07 -0.57
C PHE A 113 -5.13 1.00 -0.63
N VAL A 114 -4.50 2.13 -0.91
CA VAL A 114 -3.11 2.42 -0.60
C VAL A 114 -3.14 3.65 0.29
N SER A 115 -2.93 3.47 1.56
CA SER A 115 -3.27 4.44 2.60
C SER A 115 -2.14 4.66 3.59
N ASN A 116 -2.10 5.85 4.18
CA ASN A 116 -1.26 6.11 5.33
C ASN A 116 -1.81 5.49 6.64
N GLY A 117 -2.99 4.86 6.58
CA GLY A 117 -3.62 4.17 7.69
C GLY A 117 -4.19 5.07 8.79
N TYR A 118 -4.21 6.39 8.59
CA TYR A 118 -4.70 7.33 9.61
C TYR A 118 -6.20 7.58 9.44
N THR A 119 -6.98 6.56 9.76
CA THR A 119 -8.44 6.56 9.66
C THR A 119 -9.07 6.15 10.99
N SER A 120 -10.34 6.54 11.22
CA SER A 120 -11.02 6.16 12.46
C SER A 120 -11.51 4.70 12.42
N ALA A 121 -11.71 4.12 13.60
CA ALA A 121 -12.26 2.77 13.70
C ALA A 121 -13.67 2.67 13.09
N GLU A 122 -14.47 3.73 13.19
CA GLU A 122 -15.81 3.80 12.59
C GLU A 122 -15.72 3.73 11.07
N ALA A 123 -14.90 4.58 10.45
CA ALA A 123 -14.69 4.59 9.00
C ALA A 123 -14.12 3.24 8.52
N THR A 124 -13.17 2.68 9.25
CA THR A 124 -12.62 1.34 8.97
C THR A 124 -13.71 0.27 8.94
N ARG A 125 -14.60 0.24 9.93
CA ARG A 125 -15.71 -0.72 9.98
C ARG A 125 -16.74 -0.52 8.87
N VAL A 126 -16.97 0.72 8.45
CA VAL A 126 -17.90 1.05 7.37
C VAL A 126 -17.39 0.59 6.02
N ILE A 127 -16.09 0.75 5.74
CA ILE A 127 -15.51 0.39 4.44
C ILE A 127 -15.18 -1.11 4.33
N ALA A 128 -14.81 -1.76 5.43
CA ALA A 128 -14.32 -3.14 5.45
C ALA A 128 -15.19 -4.16 4.68
N PRO A 129 -16.55 -4.10 4.72
CA PRO A 129 -17.38 -5.03 3.94
C PRO A 129 -17.21 -4.92 2.42
N TYR A 130 -16.64 -3.83 1.93
CA TYR A 130 -16.45 -3.55 0.50
C TYR A 130 -14.98 -3.44 0.11
N LEU A 131 -14.06 -3.52 1.08
CA LEU A 131 -12.62 -3.39 0.87
C LEU A 131 -11.96 -4.76 0.93
N ASP A 132 -11.35 -5.18 -0.16
CA ASP A 132 -10.74 -6.52 -0.27
C ASP A 132 -9.26 -6.52 0.13
N GLY A 133 -8.57 -5.40 -0.03
CA GLY A 133 -7.16 -5.27 0.33
C GLY A 133 -6.75 -3.85 0.69
N ASN A 134 -5.72 -3.73 1.52
CA ASN A 134 -5.14 -2.44 1.89
C ASN A 134 -3.62 -2.58 2.02
N ASN A 135 -2.88 -1.76 1.26
CA ASN A 135 -1.47 -1.53 1.55
C ASN A 135 -1.37 -0.32 2.46
N ILE A 136 -0.83 -0.52 3.66
CA ILE A 136 -0.73 0.53 4.68
C ILE A 136 0.72 0.92 4.91
N ASP A 137 0.99 2.22 4.80
CA ASP A 137 2.31 2.79 5.11
C ASP A 137 2.54 2.85 6.63
N LEU A 138 3.31 1.92 7.18
CA LEU A 138 3.87 2.04 8.53
C LEU A 138 5.29 2.59 8.43
N LYS A 139 5.42 3.91 8.62
CA LYS A 139 6.62 4.66 8.21
C LYS A 139 7.75 4.65 9.25
N GLY A 140 7.45 4.46 10.53
CA GLY A 140 8.44 4.52 11.61
C GLY A 140 7.80 4.56 12.99
N ASN A 141 8.58 4.97 13.98
CA ASN A 141 8.15 5.22 15.35
C ASN A 141 7.41 6.57 15.49
N ASP A 142 6.95 6.89 16.70
CA ASP A 142 6.18 8.11 16.96
C ASP A 142 6.97 9.41 16.70
N ASP A 143 8.28 9.38 16.89
CA ASP A 143 9.16 10.54 16.62
C ASP A 143 9.28 10.80 15.11
N PHE A 144 9.39 9.74 14.29
CA PHE A 144 9.34 9.84 12.84
C PHE A 144 8.03 10.49 12.38
N TYR A 145 6.89 9.98 12.89
CA TYR A 145 5.58 10.51 12.51
C TYR A 145 5.39 11.98 12.89
N LYS A 146 5.81 12.36 14.10
CA LYS A 146 5.74 13.76 14.55
C LYS A 146 6.60 14.69 13.71
N LYS A 147 7.85 14.29 13.45
CA LYS A 147 8.84 15.15 12.77
C LYS A 147 8.55 15.29 11.28
N LEU A 148 8.28 14.18 10.60
CA LEU A 148 8.22 14.13 9.13
C LEU A 148 6.81 14.10 8.55
N CYS A 149 5.80 13.65 9.30
CA CYS A 149 4.45 13.45 8.79
C CYS A 149 3.39 14.37 9.42
N GLY A 150 3.71 14.97 10.59
CA GLY A 150 2.76 15.76 11.37
C GLY A 150 1.63 14.93 11.98
N ALA A 151 1.94 13.69 12.39
CA ALA A 151 0.97 12.70 12.85
C ALA A 151 1.50 11.89 14.04
N ARG A 152 0.80 10.81 14.38
CA ARG A 152 1.16 9.85 15.43
C ARG A 152 1.12 8.43 14.84
N VAL A 153 1.94 7.52 15.37
CA VAL A 153 2.02 6.15 14.87
C VAL A 153 0.86 5.25 15.33
N GLU A 154 0.37 5.44 16.55
CA GLU A 154 -0.59 4.49 17.15
C GLU A 154 -1.90 4.35 16.37
N PRO A 155 -2.55 5.42 15.85
CA PRO A 155 -3.73 5.25 15.00
C PRO A 155 -3.49 4.40 13.75
N VAL A 156 -2.28 4.47 13.17
CA VAL A 156 -1.89 3.63 12.03
C VAL A 156 -1.80 2.16 12.43
N LYS A 157 -1.17 1.87 13.57
CA LYS A 157 -1.08 0.53 14.14
C LYS A 157 -2.46 -0.06 14.47
N GLU A 158 -3.36 0.76 15.03
CA GLU A 158 -4.76 0.37 15.30
C GLU A 158 -5.50 0.02 14.01
N THR A 159 -5.32 0.81 12.94
CA THR A 159 -5.92 0.52 11.63
C THR A 159 -5.42 -0.79 11.05
N ILE A 160 -4.12 -1.09 11.14
CA ILE A 160 -3.55 -2.36 10.67
C ILE A 160 -4.19 -3.54 11.41
N ARG A 161 -4.29 -3.48 12.74
CA ARG A 161 -4.94 -4.52 13.56
C ARG A 161 -6.40 -4.71 13.16
N LEU A 162 -7.14 -3.59 13.14
CA LEU A 162 -8.57 -3.62 12.87
C LEU A 162 -8.91 -4.10 11.45
N MET A 163 -8.18 -3.66 10.42
CA MET A 163 -8.36 -4.16 9.05
C MET A 163 -8.17 -5.67 8.99
N LYS A 164 -7.13 -6.20 9.66
CA LYS A 164 -6.87 -7.63 9.72
C LYS A 164 -7.99 -8.39 10.45
N GLU A 165 -8.46 -7.88 11.59
CA GLU A 165 -9.59 -8.45 12.35
C GLU A 165 -10.88 -8.50 11.52
N LEU A 166 -11.11 -7.51 10.66
CA LEU A 166 -12.29 -7.41 9.81
C LEU A 166 -12.17 -8.24 8.50
N GLY A 167 -11.06 -8.97 8.31
CA GLY A 167 -10.86 -9.87 7.17
C GLY A 167 -10.36 -9.20 5.90
N VAL A 168 -9.96 -7.92 5.93
CA VAL A 168 -9.32 -7.24 4.81
C VAL A 168 -7.90 -7.79 4.65
N TRP A 169 -7.48 -8.09 3.41
CA TRP A 169 -6.08 -8.44 3.14
C TRP A 169 -5.18 -7.22 3.37
N VAL A 170 -4.17 -7.36 4.22
CA VAL A 170 -3.24 -6.26 4.55
C VAL A 170 -1.84 -6.61 4.09
N GLU A 171 -1.20 -5.66 3.41
CA GLU A 171 0.25 -5.61 3.20
C GLU A 171 0.77 -4.29 3.78
N VAL A 172 1.98 -4.28 4.31
CA VAL A 172 2.55 -3.09 4.97
C VAL A 172 3.76 -2.61 4.19
N THR A 173 3.85 -1.29 3.96
CA THR A 173 4.99 -0.66 3.31
C THR A 173 5.73 0.26 4.29
N THR A 174 7.06 0.19 4.28
CA THR A 174 7.95 1.12 4.99
C THR A 174 8.95 1.72 4.00
N LEU A 175 8.83 3.02 3.74
CA LEU A 175 9.87 3.78 3.05
C LEU A 175 11.02 4.01 4.01
N ILE A 176 12.18 3.42 3.75
CA ILE A 176 13.35 3.53 4.62
C ILE A 176 14.14 4.79 4.25
N ILE A 177 14.27 5.70 5.21
CA ILE A 177 14.95 6.99 5.03
C ILE A 177 16.21 7.02 5.91
N PRO A 178 17.41 7.20 5.33
CA PRO A 178 18.65 7.29 6.10
C PRO A 178 18.59 8.31 7.22
N ASP A 179 19.11 7.95 8.40
CA ASP A 179 19.15 8.72 9.65
C ASP A 179 17.79 8.96 10.34
N TYR A 180 16.67 8.43 9.79
CA TYR A 180 15.34 8.63 10.37
C TYR A 180 14.70 7.34 10.89
N ASN A 181 14.70 6.27 10.09
CA ASN A 181 14.07 4.99 10.43
C ASN A 181 14.86 3.78 9.91
N ASP A 182 16.17 3.96 9.65
CA ASP A 182 17.02 2.92 9.07
C ASP A 182 17.92 2.22 10.11
N SER A 183 17.78 2.53 11.40
CA SER A 183 18.49 1.79 12.44
C SER A 183 17.92 0.38 12.63
N ASP A 184 18.76 -0.55 13.10
CA ASP A 184 18.33 -1.94 13.38
C ASP A 184 17.19 -1.99 14.40
N ASN A 185 17.16 -1.04 15.35
CA ASN A 185 16.11 -0.96 16.34
C ASN A 185 14.78 -0.51 15.73
N ASP A 186 14.77 0.56 14.92
CA ASP A 186 13.58 1.05 14.25
C ASP A 186 12.97 -0.01 13.34
N LEU A 187 13.82 -0.68 12.55
CA LEU A 187 13.39 -1.75 11.64
C LEU A 187 12.83 -2.96 12.40
N ARG A 188 13.44 -3.32 13.53
CA ARG A 188 12.96 -4.40 14.39
C ARG A 188 11.63 -4.08 15.04
N GLU A 189 11.45 -2.88 15.58
CA GLU A 189 10.17 -2.44 16.17
C GLU A 189 9.00 -2.52 15.17
N ILE A 190 9.24 -2.12 13.91
CA ILE A 190 8.25 -2.24 12.85
C ILE A 190 7.95 -3.71 12.55
N ALA A 191 8.99 -4.52 12.33
CA ALA A 191 8.85 -5.94 11.96
C ALA A 191 8.16 -6.75 13.06
N GLU A 192 8.55 -6.55 14.32
CA GLU A 192 7.93 -7.20 15.48
C GLU A 192 6.46 -6.80 15.63
N PHE A 193 6.13 -5.52 15.46
CA PHE A 193 4.74 -5.09 15.47
C PHE A 193 3.93 -5.83 14.40
N ILE A 194 4.39 -5.86 13.14
CA ILE A 194 3.69 -6.56 12.05
C ILE A 194 3.53 -8.05 12.41
N ALA A 195 4.59 -8.69 12.90
CA ALA A 195 4.57 -10.11 13.27
C ALA A 195 3.63 -10.42 14.44
N THR A 196 3.39 -9.47 15.38
CA THR A 196 2.39 -9.63 16.46
C THR A 196 0.96 -9.59 15.92
N VAL A 197 0.71 -8.88 14.81
CA VAL A 197 -0.62 -8.85 14.18
C VAL A 197 -0.84 -10.13 13.38
N ASP A 198 0.03 -10.42 12.42
CA ASP A 198 0.03 -11.67 11.67
C ASP A 198 1.36 -11.82 10.91
N ARG A 199 2.05 -12.94 11.11
CA ARG A 199 3.32 -13.25 10.42
C ARG A 199 3.18 -13.39 8.91
N ALA A 200 1.98 -13.62 8.41
CA ALA A 200 1.68 -13.73 6.98
C ALA A 200 1.48 -12.37 6.29
N ILE A 201 1.42 -11.26 7.01
CA ILE A 201 1.38 -9.92 6.41
C ILE A 201 2.68 -9.66 5.67
N PRO A 202 2.65 -9.43 4.34
CA PRO A 202 3.83 -9.05 3.59
C PRO A 202 4.33 -7.67 4.01
N TRP A 203 5.63 -7.55 4.27
CA TRP A 203 6.29 -6.28 4.55
C TRP A 203 7.15 -5.84 3.38
N HIS A 204 6.88 -4.65 2.84
CA HIS A 204 7.62 -4.04 1.75
C HIS A 204 8.56 -2.98 2.31
N VAL A 205 9.87 -3.25 2.29
CA VAL A 205 10.92 -2.30 2.65
C VAL A 205 11.38 -1.60 1.37
N THR A 206 11.10 -0.29 1.24
CA THR A 206 11.26 0.42 -0.02
C THR A 206 12.34 1.49 0.05
N GLN A 207 13.06 1.66 -1.07
CA GLN A 207 14.11 2.65 -1.21
C GLN A 207 13.53 4.06 -1.29
N PHE A 208 14.03 4.96 -0.45
CA PHE A 208 13.78 6.39 -0.51
C PHE A 208 14.64 7.05 -1.57
N TYR A 209 14.06 8.06 -2.24
CA TYR A 209 14.74 9.01 -3.11
C TYR A 209 14.47 10.43 -2.61
N PRO A 210 15.49 11.32 -2.59
CA PRO A 210 15.29 12.72 -2.22
C PRO A 210 14.17 13.36 -3.01
N THR A 211 13.19 13.95 -2.32
CA THR A 211 12.03 14.58 -2.96
C THR A 211 11.35 15.60 -2.03
N TYR A 212 10.58 16.50 -2.60
CA TYR A 212 9.78 17.55 -1.96
C TYR A 212 10.62 18.37 -0.99
N LYS A 213 10.34 18.31 0.33
CA LYS A 213 11.08 19.07 1.37
C LYS A 213 12.27 18.30 1.94
N LEU A 214 12.37 17.00 1.72
CA LEU A 214 13.44 16.15 2.21
C LEU A 214 14.43 15.82 1.08
N THR A 215 15.28 16.78 0.77
CA THR A 215 16.25 16.70 -0.33
C THR A 215 17.71 16.59 0.12
N ASP A 216 17.97 16.72 1.42
CA ASP A 216 19.29 16.69 2.05
C ASP A 216 19.75 15.27 2.45
N LYS A 217 18.86 14.27 2.36
CA LYS A 217 19.21 12.88 2.65
C LYS A 217 19.56 12.11 1.38
N PRO A 218 20.55 11.21 1.43
CA PRO A 218 20.87 10.36 0.29
C PRO A 218 19.78 9.33 0.03
N ARG A 219 19.76 8.78 -1.18
CA ARG A 219 19.01 7.56 -1.50
C ARG A 219 19.38 6.44 -0.52
N THR A 220 18.40 5.66 -0.09
CA THR A 220 18.64 4.49 0.78
C THR A 220 19.59 3.51 0.09
N PRO A 221 20.71 3.15 0.73
CA PRO A 221 21.61 2.13 0.19
C PRO A 221 20.93 0.76 0.07
N ILE A 222 21.19 0.02 -1.01
CA ILE A 222 20.66 -1.35 -1.20
C ILE A 222 21.04 -2.28 -0.02
N PRO A 223 22.26 -2.25 0.55
CA PRO A 223 22.58 -3.04 1.73
C PRO A 223 21.66 -2.77 2.95
N THR A 224 21.15 -1.55 3.09
CA THR A 224 20.17 -1.20 4.15
C THR A 224 18.84 -1.91 3.93
N LEU A 225 18.36 -2.02 2.68
CA LEU A 225 17.14 -2.77 2.37
C LEU A 225 17.30 -4.27 2.63
N ARG A 226 18.44 -4.84 2.25
CA ARG A 226 18.78 -6.26 2.53
C ARG A 226 18.79 -6.53 4.03
N ARG A 227 19.44 -5.67 4.80
CA ARG A 227 19.46 -5.73 6.27
C ARG A 227 18.04 -5.64 6.86
N ALA A 228 17.22 -4.71 6.38
CA ALA A 228 15.82 -4.59 6.81
C ALA A 228 15.04 -5.89 6.53
N ARG A 229 15.23 -6.49 5.35
CA ARG A 229 14.63 -7.78 5.00
C ARG A 229 15.06 -8.90 5.93
N GLU A 230 16.36 -8.99 6.25
CA GLU A 230 16.93 -9.99 7.18
C GLU A 230 16.34 -9.81 8.59
N ILE A 231 16.22 -8.56 9.08
CA ILE A 231 15.59 -8.23 10.37
C ILE A 231 14.12 -8.67 10.35
N GLY A 232 13.37 -8.37 9.29
CA GLY A 232 11.97 -8.77 9.17
C GLY A 232 11.78 -10.29 9.25
N ILE A 233 12.61 -11.05 8.53
CA ILE A 233 12.59 -12.52 8.58
C ILE A 233 12.98 -13.03 9.98
N ALA A 234 14.00 -12.45 10.60
CA ALA A 234 14.43 -12.82 11.95
C ALA A 234 13.37 -12.50 13.03
N SER A 235 12.57 -11.45 12.82
CA SER A 235 11.42 -11.10 13.66
C SER A 235 10.19 -12.01 13.45
N GLY A 236 10.28 -12.95 12.51
CA GLY A 236 9.26 -13.98 12.28
C GLY A 236 8.29 -13.72 11.13
N LEU A 237 8.51 -12.68 10.33
CA LEU A 237 7.70 -12.45 9.13
C LEU A 237 7.98 -13.49 8.05
N THR A 238 6.92 -13.98 7.42
CA THR A 238 6.99 -14.97 6.35
C THR A 238 7.43 -14.34 5.02
N TYR A 239 6.97 -13.13 4.76
CA TYR A 239 7.17 -12.44 3.47
C TYR A 239 7.73 -11.03 3.70
N VAL A 240 8.94 -10.79 3.19
CA VAL A 240 9.58 -9.46 3.22
C VAL A 240 10.13 -9.16 1.83
N TYR A 241 9.74 -8.03 1.26
CA TYR A 241 10.09 -7.61 -0.10
C TYR A 241 10.91 -6.32 -0.10
N GLU A 242 11.91 -6.25 -0.99
CA GLU A 242 12.68 -5.04 -1.25
C GLU A 242 12.04 -4.31 -2.44
N GLY A 243 11.63 -3.05 -2.25
CA GLY A 243 10.94 -2.24 -3.25
C GLY A 243 11.77 -1.06 -3.76
N ASN A 244 11.39 -0.52 -4.90
CA ASN A 244 12.05 0.59 -5.61
C ASN A 244 13.49 0.29 -6.06
N VAL A 245 13.90 -0.99 -6.11
CA VAL A 245 15.22 -1.47 -6.55
C VAL A 245 15.04 -2.63 -7.55
N PRO A 246 14.52 -2.34 -8.75
CA PRO A 246 14.15 -3.37 -9.71
C PRO A 246 15.38 -4.19 -10.16
N GLY A 247 15.20 -5.52 -10.23
CA GLY A 247 16.24 -6.45 -10.71
C GLY A 247 17.20 -6.96 -9.63
N GLU A 248 17.11 -6.47 -8.38
CA GLU A 248 17.94 -6.96 -7.26
C GLU A 248 17.44 -8.30 -6.67
N GLY A 249 16.28 -8.79 -7.13
CA GLY A 249 15.72 -10.09 -6.73
C GLY A 249 14.95 -10.10 -5.41
N GLY A 250 15.02 -9.05 -4.61
CA GLY A 250 14.30 -8.91 -3.34
C GLY A 250 12.78 -8.77 -3.49
N GLU A 251 12.29 -8.55 -4.71
CA GLU A 251 10.88 -8.45 -5.09
C GLU A 251 10.24 -9.81 -5.47
N ASN A 252 11.04 -10.89 -5.47
CA ASN A 252 10.56 -12.22 -5.83
C ASN A 252 9.84 -12.92 -4.67
N THR A 253 8.78 -13.68 -4.99
CA THR A 253 8.09 -14.52 -4.01
C THR A 253 8.63 -15.94 -4.04
N PHE A 254 9.07 -16.43 -2.88
CA PHE A 254 9.52 -17.81 -2.68
C PHE A 254 8.52 -18.56 -1.79
N CYS A 255 8.41 -19.87 -2.01
CA CYS A 255 7.61 -20.72 -1.13
C CYS A 255 8.20 -20.77 0.29
N PRO A 256 7.42 -20.46 1.34
CA PRO A 256 7.91 -20.53 2.71
C PRO A 256 8.36 -21.93 3.12
N ASN A 257 7.72 -22.98 2.58
CA ASN A 257 7.98 -24.36 2.93
C ASN A 257 9.20 -24.95 2.19
N CYS A 258 9.24 -24.87 0.84
CA CYS A 258 10.29 -25.55 0.04
C CYS A 258 11.28 -24.60 -0.63
N ARG A 259 11.16 -23.29 -0.42
CA ARG A 259 12.05 -22.24 -0.93
C ARG A 259 12.08 -22.11 -2.46
N GLN A 260 11.21 -22.79 -3.19
CA GLN A 260 11.12 -22.64 -4.64
C GLN A 260 10.64 -21.24 -5.02
N LEU A 261 11.23 -20.70 -6.11
CA LEU A 261 10.79 -19.45 -6.70
C LEU A 261 9.39 -19.62 -7.32
N LEU A 262 8.41 -18.89 -6.79
CA LEU A 262 7.02 -18.94 -7.22
C LEU A 262 6.67 -17.81 -8.18
N ILE A 263 7.03 -16.58 -7.84
CA ILE A 263 6.78 -15.40 -8.67
C ILE A 263 8.09 -14.64 -8.84
N ALA A 264 8.56 -14.55 -10.09
CA ALA A 264 9.70 -13.71 -10.44
C ALA A 264 9.18 -12.35 -10.91
N ARG A 265 9.72 -11.27 -10.32
CA ARG A 265 9.37 -9.89 -10.64
C ARG A 265 10.61 -9.08 -11.05
N VAL A 266 10.39 -8.10 -11.92
CA VAL A 266 11.31 -7.00 -12.18
C VAL A 266 10.50 -5.70 -12.15
N GLY A 267 10.66 -4.92 -11.12
CA GLY A 267 9.78 -3.80 -10.83
C GLY A 267 8.34 -4.25 -10.66
N PHE A 268 7.43 -3.66 -11.41
CA PHE A 268 6.00 -4.00 -11.35
C PHE A 268 5.57 -5.08 -12.36
N SER A 269 6.53 -5.70 -13.06
CA SER A 269 6.26 -6.70 -14.09
C SER A 269 6.55 -8.11 -13.57
N ILE A 270 5.55 -9.00 -13.67
CA ILE A 270 5.74 -10.43 -13.41
C ILE A 270 6.37 -11.08 -14.64
N GLN A 271 7.57 -11.63 -14.44
CA GLN A 271 8.31 -12.36 -15.48
C GLN A 271 7.95 -13.86 -15.50
N LYS A 272 7.58 -14.41 -14.36
CA LYS A 272 7.22 -15.81 -14.20
C LYS A 272 6.28 -15.99 -13.02
N MET A 273 5.25 -16.82 -13.20
CA MET A 273 4.30 -17.19 -12.13
C MET A 273 4.10 -18.70 -12.11
N ARG A 274 4.34 -19.33 -10.96
CA ARG A 274 4.23 -20.78 -10.74
C ARG A 274 3.28 -21.14 -9.59
N CYS A 275 2.40 -20.21 -9.23
CA CYS A 275 1.37 -20.40 -8.21
C CYS A 275 0.09 -19.64 -8.57
N PRO A 276 -0.54 -19.90 -9.73
CA PRO A 276 -1.68 -19.11 -10.22
C PRO A 276 -2.88 -19.12 -9.25
N ASP A 277 -3.04 -20.22 -8.50
CA ASP A 277 -4.13 -20.39 -7.51
C ASP A 277 -3.62 -20.24 -6.06
N GLY A 278 -2.45 -19.62 -5.87
CA GLY A 278 -1.80 -19.49 -4.57
C GLY A 278 -1.18 -20.77 -4.04
N LYS A 279 -1.08 -21.85 -4.84
CA LYS A 279 -0.46 -23.11 -4.42
C LYS A 279 0.93 -23.26 -5.03
N CYS A 280 1.90 -23.62 -4.21
CA CYS A 280 3.24 -23.92 -4.67
C CYS A 280 3.22 -25.13 -5.64
N PHE A 281 3.73 -24.95 -6.83
CA PHE A 281 3.76 -26.00 -7.86
C PHE A 281 4.59 -27.22 -7.45
N GLN A 282 5.56 -27.04 -6.56
CA GLN A 282 6.50 -28.12 -6.15
C GLN A 282 5.98 -28.92 -4.95
N CYS A 283 5.46 -28.25 -3.91
CA CYS A 283 5.10 -28.92 -2.66
C CYS A 283 3.62 -28.78 -2.26
N GLY A 284 2.82 -28.06 -3.04
CA GLY A 284 1.38 -27.86 -2.78
C GLY A 284 1.08 -26.90 -1.62
N TYR A 285 2.09 -26.30 -0.98
CA TYR A 285 1.88 -25.35 0.13
C TYR A 285 0.99 -24.19 -0.33
N GLN A 286 -0.05 -23.87 0.45
CA GLN A 286 -0.94 -22.75 0.19
C GLN A 286 -0.24 -21.45 0.63
N ILE A 287 -0.02 -20.56 -0.31
CA ILE A 287 0.56 -19.24 -0.07
C ILE A 287 -0.55 -18.31 0.44
N ASP A 288 -0.26 -17.57 1.50
CA ASP A 288 -1.16 -16.56 2.04
C ASP A 288 -1.43 -15.46 1.02
N GLY A 289 -2.67 -15.00 0.89
CA GLY A 289 -3.03 -13.97 -0.10
C GLY A 289 -4.43 -14.12 -0.68
N VAL A 290 -4.78 -13.21 -1.57
CA VAL A 290 -6.00 -13.22 -2.38
C VAL A 290 -5.62 -13.57 -3.82
N TRP A 291 -6.03 -14.75 -4.29
CA TRP A 291 -5.58 -15.31 -5.57
C TRP A 291 -6.67 -15.37 -6.64
N LYS A 292 -7.94 -15.18 -6.24
CA LYS A 292 -9.14 -15.25 -7.12
C LYS A 292 -10.06 -14.08 -6.91
#